data_f317a2fe10dfc6e5dbeaa5372626d203
#
_entry.id   f317a2fe10dfc6e5dbeaa5372626d203
#
_cell.length_a   1.000
_cell.length_b   1.000
_cell.length_c   1.000
_cell.angle_alpha   90.00
_cell.angle_beta   90.00
_cell.angle_gamma   90.00
#
_symmetry.space_group_name_H-M   'P 1'
#
loop_
_entity.id
_entity.type
_entity.pdbx_description
1 polymer ?
#
loop_
_entity_poly.entity_id
_entity_poly.type
_entity_poly.pdbx_seq_one_letter_code
_entity_poly.pdbx_strand_id
1 'polypeptide(L)'
;MEILRDQYLDYMTFRAVERPLFVELFGPLVGLEEEWRQQGATEAEINLTAFGFDTVRRHGVQVNTGMNGGFEPEEIEETEEHLIRRDRYGRKVKLCKGVATIPLPLEYPVTDMDSWLEVKPWYEFSEDRFGEGWLEQAKEAREDGALIVTHIPGGFAEPRQLMGDAAVCTAYYEQPELMHDMLETMGRTAERVLERVSEELQVDQLSVHEDLAGKSGPLVGPKQVREFIGPYYARVWDVLESRGAQIFQQDSDGNVEPVLDDFMAAGLSSSLPLEPAAGMDIVELRKKYGDRLAMMGGIDKHVIRRSREEIRAELEYKLQPLMRESGGMVFGLDHRIPTGTPIELYRYYVRTAREMLGLDPNPEPGWGRMAF
;
A
#
# COMPACT_ATOMS: atom_id res chain seq x y z
N MET A 1 -2.49 -19.00 -8.28
CA MET A 1 -2.80 -20.07 -7.31
C MET A 1 -3.18 -19.41 -5.99
N GLU A 2 -4.15 -19.95 -5.25
CA GLU A 2 -4.43 -19.48 -3.89
C GLU A 2 -3.36 -20.04 -2.93
N ILE A 3 -2.72 -19.12 -2.19
CA ILE A 3 -1.72 -19.43 -1.17
C ILE A 3 -2.44 -19.46 0.17
N LEU A 4 -2.19 -20.47 0.99
CA LEU A 4 -2.78 -20.56 2.32
C LEU A 4 -2.16 -19.49 3.24
N ARG A 5 -2.96 -18.99 4.18
CA ARG A 5 -2.55 -17.98 5.16
C ARG A 5 -1.21 -18.29 5.82
N ASP A 6 -1.05 -19.52 6.33
CA ASP A 6 0.17 -19.90 7.05
C ASP A 6 1.40 -20.00 6.13
N GLN A 7 1.21 -20.47 4.89
CA GLN A 7 2.27 -20.47 3.86
C GLN A 7 2.70 -19.04 3.52
N TYR A 8 1.73 -18.12 3.40
CA TYR A 8 2.04 -16.70 3.14
C TYR A 8 2.81 -16.07 4.31
N LEU A 9 2.36 -16.32 5.55
CA LEU A 9 3.05 -15.80 6.74
C LEU A 9 4.47 -16.38 6.85
N ASP A 10 4.65 -17.68 6.67
CA ASP A 10 5.97 -18.30 6.70
C ASP A 10 6.89 -17.77 5.60
N TYR A 11 6.35 -17.53 4.41
CA TYR A 11 7.10 -16.96 3.30
C TYR A 11 7.52 -15.51 3.57
N MET A 12 6.59 -14.64 4.03
CA MET A 12 6.84 -13.22 4.29
C MET A 12 7.72 -12.99 5.54
N THR A 13 7.76 -13.94 6.46
CA THR A 13 8.62 -13.90 7.65
C THR A 13 9.89 -14.75 7.52
N PHE A 14 10.24 -15.16 6.31
CA PHE A 14 11.46 -15.92 5.98
C PHE A 14 11.61 -17.27 6.67
N ARG A 15 10.53 -17.86 7.19
CA ARG A 15 10.56 -19.16 7.89
C ARG A 15 10.55 -20.35 6.94
N ALA A 16 9.86 -20.20 5.81
CA ALA A 16 9.84 -21.24 4.78
C ALA A 16 9.74 -20.62 3.38
N VAL A 17 10.42 -21.27 2.42
CA VAL A 17 10.38 -20.91 0.99
C VAL A 17 10.05 -22.15 0.21
N GLU A 18 8.77 -22.40 -0.07
CA GLU A 18 8.36 -23.51 -0.93
C GLU A 18 8.57 -23.16 -2.41
N ARG A 19 8.20 -21.94 -2.79
CA ARG A 19 8.41 -21.36 -4.11
C ARG A 19 8.26 -19.83 -4.08
N PRO A 20 8.80 -19.11 -5.07
CA PRO A 20 8.55 -17.67 -5.22
C PRO A 20 7.07 -17.38 -5.49
N LEU A 21 6.58 -16.22 -5.03
CA LEU A 21 5.24 -15.70 -5.31
C LEU A 21 5.29 -14.69 -6.45
N PHE A 22 4.33 -14.83 -7.38
CA PHE A 22 4.22 -13.95 -8.56
C PHE A 22 2.78 -13.44 -8.69
N VAL A 23 2.62 -12.12 -8.64
CA VAL A 23 1.31 -11.46 -8.52
C VAL A 23 1.17 -10.28 -9.49
N GLU A 24 -0.06 -9.82 -9.68
CA GLU A 24 -0.36 -8.49 -10.18
C GLU A 24 -0.97 -7.68 -9.02
N LEU A 25 -0.31 -6.61 -8.62
CA LEU A 25 -0.69 -5.85 -7.43
C LEU A 25 -1.80 -4.84 -7.70
N PHE A 26 -1.71 -4.09 -8.81
CA PHE A 26 -2.53 -2.89 -9.04
C PHE A 26 -3.51 -3.00 -10.20
N GLY A 27 -3.26 -3.93 -11.15
CA GLY A 27 -4.04 -4.07 -12.37
C GLY A 27 -3.82 -2.95 -13.41
N PRO A 28 -4.63 -2.90 -14.48
CA PRO A 28 -4.43 -1.97 -15.58
C PRO A 28 -4.78 -0.53 -15.21
N LEU A 29 -4.11 0.44 -15.85
CA LEU A 29 -4.56 1.82 -15.88
C LEU A 29 -5.83 1.95 -16.71
N VAL A 30 -6.64 2.95 -16.36
CA VAL A 30 -7.88 3.29 -17.10
C VAL A 30 -7.55 3.52 -18.57
N GLY A 31 -8.29 2.85 -19.46
CA GLY A 31 -8.10 2.90 -20.91
C GLY A 31 -7.29 1.74 -21.49
N LEU A 32 -6.44 1.07 -20.73
CA LEU A 32 -5.64 -0.06 -21.23
C LEU A 32 -6.50 -1.26 -21.62
N GLU A 33 -7.59 -1.51 -20.91
CA GLU A 33 -8.51 -2.61 -21.23
C GLU A 33 -9.09 -2.47 -22.65
N GLU A 34 -9.43 -1.25 -23.05
CA GLU A 34 -9.95 -0.98 -24.39
C GLU A 34 -8.84 -1.12 -25.47
N GLU A 35 -7.62 -0.65 -25.16
CA GLU A 35 -6.46 -0.87 -26.03
C GLU A 35 -6.20 -2.37 -26.25
N TRP A 36 -6.31 -3.19 -25.22
CA TRP A 36 -6.12 -4.64 -25.29
C TRP A 36 -7.25 -5.33 -26.07
N ARG A 37 -8.52 -4.91 -25.92
CA ARG A 37 -9.62 -5.42 -26.77
C ARG A 37 -9.37 -5.18 -28.24
N GLN A 38 -8.90 -3.99 -28.60
CA GLN A 38 -8.54 -3.65 -29.98
C GLN A 38 -7.37 -4.49 -30.52
N GLN A 39 -6.49 -4.96 -29.64
CA GLN A 39 -5.39 -5.88 -29.98
C GLN A 39 -5.80 -7.36 -29.95
N GLY A 40 -7.07 -7.68 -29.72
CA GLY A 40 -7.60 -9.04 -29.72
C GLY A 40 -7.36 -9.83 -28.43
N ALA A 41 -7.22 -9.13 -27.29
CA ALA A 41 -7.17 -9.79 -25.99
C ALA A 41 -8.54 -10.43 -25.63
N THR A 42 -8.50 -11.55 -24.96
CA THR A 42 -9.67 -12.22 -24.38
C THR A 42 -10.13 -11.51 -23.11
N GLU A 43 -11.38 -11.69 -22.71
CA GLU A 43 -11.89 -11.16 -21.44
C GLU A 43 -11.12 -11.71 -20.23
N ALA A 44 -10.63 -12.95 -20.30
CA ALA A 44 -9.80 -13.54 -19.26
C ALA A 44 -8.42 -12.83 -19.14
N GLU A 45 -7.88 -12.31 -20.25
CA GLU A 45 -6.64 -11.51 -20.22
C GLU A 45 -6.90 -10.08 -19.76
N ILE A 46 -8.04 -9.49 -20.13
CA ILE A 46 -8.42 -8.13 -19.72
C ILE A 46 -8.63 -8.07 -18.21
N ASN A 47 -9.30 -9.05 -17.63
CA ASN A 47 -9.49 -9.16 -16.18
C ASN A 47 -8.33 -9.88 -15.46
N LEU A 48 -7.25 -10.20 -16.18
CA LEU A 48 -5.99 -10.79 -15.72
C LEU A 48 -6.10 -12.26 -15.24
N THR A 49 -7.26 -12.88 -15.27
CA THR A 49 -7.44 -14.26 -14.77
C THR A 49 -6.72 -15.30 -15.64
N ALA A 50 -6.44 -15.01 -16.92
CA ALA A 50 -5.70 -15.89 -17.81
C ALA A 50 -4.23 -16.11 -17.40
N PHE A 51 -3.67 -15.25 -16.54
CA PHE A 51 -2.24 -15.24 -16.23
C PHE A 51 -1.86 -16.06 -15.01
N GLY A 52 -2.83 -16.59 -14.26
CA GLY A 52 -2.61 -17.50 -13.15
C GLY A 52 -1.75 -16.93 -12.02
N PHE A 53 -1.95 -15.65 -11.69
CA PHE A 53 -1.29 -15.00 -10.58
C PHE A 53 -1.60 -15.68 -9.25
N ASP A 54 -0.68 -15.53 -8.31
CA ASP A 54 -0.89 -15.96 -6.93
C ASP A 54 -1.78 -15.01 -6.19
N THR A 55 -2.48 -15.52 -5.19
CA THR A 55 -3.29 -14.73 -4.27
C THR A 55 -3.26 -15.34 -2.89
N VAL A 56 -3.44 -14.54 -1.85
CA VAL A 56 -3.80 -14.97 -0.52
C VAL A 56 -5.16 -14.37 -0.17
N ARG A 57 -6.05 -15.19 0.36
CA ARG A 57 -7.34 -14.68 0.83
C ARG A 57 -7.09 -13.74 2.00
N ARG A 58 -7.70 -12.55 1.96
CA ARG A 58 -7.52 -11.51 2.98
C ARG A 58 -8.86 -11.03 3.50
N HIS A 59 -8.89 -10.70 4.77
CA HIS A 59 -10.02 -10.04 5.40
C HIS A 59 -9.53 -8.82 6.17
N GLY A 60 -9.97 -7.63 5.75
CA GLY A 60 -9.77 -6.39 6.50
C GLY A 60 -10.76 -6.31 7.65
N VAL A 61 -10.26 -6.20 8.87
CA VAL A 61 -11.14 -6.04 10.03
C VAL A 61 -11.96 -4.75 9.90
N GLN A 62 -13.28 -4.86 10.03
CA GLN A 62 -14.21 -3.75 9.82
C GLN A 62 -14.24 -2.80 11.02
N VAL A 63 -13.11 -2.12 11.26
CA VAL A 63 -12.93 -1.09 12.29
C VAL A 63 -12.33 0.17 11.69
N ASN A 64 -12.59 1.31 12.31
CA ASN A 64 -12.07 2.61 11.85
C ASN A 64 -11.02 3.12 12.84
N THR A 65 -9.76 3.15 12.43
CA THR A 65 -8.62 3.71 13.19
C THR A 65 -8.29 5.15 12.79
N GLY A 66 -8.89 5.66 11.70
CA GLY A 66 -8.67 6.99 11.15
C GLY A 66 -9.79 7.98 11.47
N MET A 67 -10.03 8.92 10.57
CA MET A 67 -11.08 9.92 10.72
C MET A 67 -12.48 9.29 10.76
N ASN A 68 -13.19 9.49 11.87
CA ASN A 68 -14.55 9.02 12.09
C ASN A 68 -15.51 10.21 12.22
N GLY A 69 -16.09 10.60 11.10
CA GLY A 69 -16.82 11.85 10.94
C GLY A 69 -16.35 12.58 9.68
N GLY A 70 -16.37 13.89 9.71
CA GLY A 70 -15.89 14.73 8.62
C GLY A 70 -16.86 15.85 8.26
N PHE A 71 -16.45 16.68 7.34
CA PHE A 71 -17.30 17.73 6.78
C PHE A 71 -18.38 17.13 5.88
N GLU A 72 -19.56 17.77 5.86
CA GLU A 72 -20.58 17.45 4.86
C GLU A 72 -20.07 17.84 3.47
N PRO A 73 -20.05 16.90 2.50
CA PRO A 73 -19.66 17.22 1.14
C PRO A 73 -20.61 18.27 0.51
N GLU A 74 -20.02 19.27 -0.14
CA GLU A 74 -20.76 20.35 -0.78
C GLU A 74 -20.27 20.58 -2.20
N GLU A 75 -21.18 20.62 -3.18
CA GLU A 75 -20.87 21.06 -4.54
C GLU A 75 -20.84 22.58 -4.60
N ILE A 76 -19.68 23.14 -4.96
CA ILE A 76 -19.46 24.60 -5.00
C ILE A 76 -19.68 25.14 -6.40
N GLU A 77 -19.17 24.43 -7.41
CA GLU A 77 -19.27 24.84 -8.81
C GLU A 77 -19.23 23.61 -9.72
N GLU A 78 -20.13 23.52 -10.68
CA GLU A 78 -20.10 22.51 -11.73
C GLU A 78 -20.21 23.16 -13.11
N THR A 79 -19.30 22.80 -14.00
CA THR A 79 -19.27 23.18 -15.42
C THR A 79 -19.17 21.95 -16.30
N GLU A 80 -19.18 22.13 -17.63
CA GLU A 80 -18.92 21.01 -18.56
C GLU A 80 -17.49 20.46 -18.40
N GLU A 81 -16.52 21.29 -18.00
CA GLU A 81 -15.10 20.93 -17.95
C GLU A 81 -14.65 20.46 -16.56
N HIS A 82 -15.27 20.94 -15.48
CA HIS A 82 -14.83 20.61 -14.11
C HIS A 82 -15.94 20.63 -13.08
N LEU A 83 -15.68 19.96 -11.96
CA LEU A 83 -16.45 19.99 -10.73
C LEU A 83 -15.56 20.49 -9.59
N ILE A 84 -15.98 21.53 -8.88
CA ILE A 84 -15.36 21.99 -7.63
C ILE A 84 -16.30 21.64 -6.48
N ARG A 85 -15.79 20.96 -5.47
CA ARG A 85 -16.56 20.59 -4.28
C ARG A 85 -15.71 20.68 -3.02
N ARG A 86 -16.37 20.76 -1.87
CA ARG A 86 -15.79 20.42 -0.57
C ARG A 86 -15.95 18.94 -0.37
N ASP A 87 -14.87 18.26 -0.01
CA ASP A 87 -14.92 16.82 0.29
C ASP A 87 -15.06 16.56 1.80
N ARG A 88 -15.14 15.28 2.16
CA ARG A 88 -15.28 14.84 3.55
C ARG A 88 -14.13 15.29 4.46
N TYR A 89 -12.93 15.44 3.93
CA TYR A 89 -11.79 16.00 4.67
C TYR A 89 -11.92 17.53 4.90
N GLY A 90 -12.87 18.20 4.24
CA GLY A 90 -13.01 19.65 4.26
C GLY A 90 -12.18 20.36 3.19
N ARG A 91 -11.47 19.61 2.36
CA ARG A 91 -10.68 20.19 1.26
C ARG A 91 -11.59 20.70 0.16
N LYS A 92 -11.28 21.87 -0.37
CA LYS A 92 -11.86 22.30 -1.63
C LYS A 92 -11.08 21.66 -2.77
N VAL A 93 -11.73 20.81 -3.54
CA VAL A 93 -11.08 20.03 -4.59
C VAL A 93 -11.68 20.30 -5.95
N LYS A 94 -10.84 20.25 -7.01
CA LYS A 94 -11.25 20.41 -8.42
C LYS A 94 -10.99 19.13 -9.19
N LEU A 95 -12.04 18.55 -9.77
CA LEU A 95 -11.96 17.43 -10.69
C LEU A 95 -12.16 17.92 -12.14
N CYS A 96 -11.16 17.70 -12.99
CA CYS A 96 -11.26 17.93 -14.44
C CYS A 96 -11.97 16.73 -15.09
N LYS A 97 -13.18 16.94 -15.61
CA LYS A 97 -14.03 15.91 -16.21
C LYS A 97 -13.38 15.34 -17.46
N GLY A 98 -13.39 14.01 -17.60
CA GLY A 98 -12.83 13.30 -18.76
C GLY A 98 -11.30 13.30 -18.87
N VAL A 99 -10.58 13.99 -17.98
CA VAL A 99 -9.13 14.11 -17.99
C VAL A 99 -8.48 13.51 -16.75
N ALA A 100 -9.02 13.83 -15.58
CA ALA A 100 -8.48 13.39 -14.29
C ALA A 100 -9.45 12.43 -13.58
N THR A 101 -8.88 11.44 -12.89
CA THR A 101 -9.61 10.53 -12.01
C THR A 101 -9.46 10.92 -10.53
N ILE A 102 -8.42 11.71 -10.21
CA ILE A 102 -8.12 12.18 -8.86
C ILE A 102 -8.34 13.71 -8.82
N PRO A 103 -9.17 14.22 -7.90
CA PRO A 103 -9.36 15.65 -7.74
C PRO A 103 -8.09 16.33 -7.24
N LEU A 104 -7.82 17.52 -7.76
CA LEU A 104 -6.74 18.41 -7.29
C LEU A 104 -7.23 19.22 -6.07
N PRO A 105 -6.62 19.09 -4.89
CA PRO A 105 -6.93 19.95 -3.76
C PRO A 105 -6.48 21.38 -4.02
N LEU A 106 -7.36 22.33 -3.68
CA LEU A 106 -7.13 23.79 -3.81
C LEU A 106 -6.95 24.47 -2.44
N GLU A 107 -7.67 23.97 -1.43
CA GLU A 107 -7.64 24.47 -0.06
C GLU A 107 -7.72 23.29 0.92
N TYR A 108 -7.19 23.49 2.12
CA TYR A 108 -7.11 22.47 3.17
C TYR A 108 -7.70 23.02 4.49
N PRO A 109 -8.28 22.15 5.35
CA PRO A 109 -8.95 22.61 6.56
C PRO A 109 -8.00 22.98 7.70
N VAL A 110 -6.79 22.37 7.76
CA VAL A 110 -5.86 22.58 8.88
C VAL A 110 -4.67 23.40 8.43
N THR A 111 -4.45 24.52 9.12
CA THR A 111 -3.32 25.44 8.90
C THR A 111 -2.50 25.67 10.17
N ASP A 112 -3.12 25.45 11.32
CA ASP A 112 -2.57 25.73 12.66
C ASP A 112 -3.26 24.86 13.73
N MET A 113 -2.88 25.06 15.00
CA MET A 113 -3.45 24.34 16.12
C MET A 113 -4.96 24.62 16.30
N ASP A 114 -5.42 25.85 16.09
CA ASP A 114 -6.82 26.21 16.30
C ASP A 114 -7.71 25.46 15.29
N SER A 115 -7.34 25.48 14.02
CA SER A 115 -8.06 24.75 12.96
C SER A 115 -7.97 23.22 13.11
N TRP A 116 -6.87 22.71 13.67
CA TRP A 116 -6.77 21.28 14.04
C TRP A 116 -7.75 20.92 15.14
N LEU A 117 -7.90 21.71 16.17
CA LEU A 117 -8.80 21.44 17.28
C LEU A 117 -10.28 21.35 16.85
N GLU A 118 -10.67 21.96 15.72
CA GLU A 118 -12.00 21.78 15.13
C GLU A 118 -12.19 20.39 14.50
N VAL A 119 -11.12 19.81 13.95
CA VAL A 119 -11.11 18.51 13.26
C VAL A 119 -10.80 17.34 14.21
N LYS A 120 -10.01 17.60 15.25
CA LYS A 120 -9.51 16.62 16.22
C LYS A 120 -10.58 15.67 16.78
N PRO A 121 -11.82 16.11 17.13
CA PRO A 121 -12.84 15.20 17.64
C PRO A 121 -13.16 14.02 16.72
N TRP A 122 -12.96 14.14 15.41
CA TRP A 122 -13.16 13.03 14.48
C TRP A 122 -12.05 11.99 14.52
N TYR A 123 -10.91 12.33 15.13
CA TYR A 123 -9.78 11.42 15.33
C TYR A 123 -9.76 10.83 16.76
N GLU A 124 -10.59 11.31 17.67
CA GLU A 124 -10.69 10.76 19.02
C GLU A 124 -11.47 9.44 19.04
N PHE A 125 -11.17 8.59 20.01
CA PHE A 125 -11.81 7.29 20.14
C PHE A 125 -13.31 7.42 20.45
N SER A 126 -14.12 6.59 19.78
CA SER A 126 -15.56 6.41 20.02
C SER A 126 -15.96 4.95 19.76
N GLU A 127 -17.07 4.51 20.36
CA GLU A 127 -17.54 3.12 20.23
C GLU A 127 -18.10 2.79 18.82
N ASP A 128 -18.52 3.78 18.06
CA ASP A 128 -19.04 3.64 16.71
C ASP A 128 -17.95 3.40 15.63
N ARG A 129 -16.68 3.30 16.05
CA ARG A 129 -15.56 2.90 15.21
C ARG A 129 -15.55 1.42 14.83
N PHE A 130 -16.37 0.62 15.51
CA PHE A 130 -16.52 -0.81 15.25
C PHE A 130 -17.73 -1.06 14.37
N GLY A 131 -17.52 -1.61 13.18
CA GLY A 131 -18.60 -1.98 12.25
C GLY A 131 -19.53 -3.03 12.85
N GLU A 132 -20.77 -3.08 12.37
CA GLU A 132 -21.71 -4.10 12.81
C GLU A 132 -21.23 -5.51 12.44
N GLY A 133 -21.16 -6.41 13.42
CA GLY A 133 -20.70 -7.79 13.20
C GLY A 133 -19.22 -7.94 12.84
N TRP A 134 -18.39 -6.93 13.09
CA TRP A 134 -16.97 -6.93 12.72
C TRP A 134 -16.22 -8.17 13.23
N LEU A 135 -16.53 -8.59 14.45
CA LEU A 135 -15.83 -9.69 15.12
C LEU A 135 -16.23 -11.04 14.54
N GLU A 136 -17.53 -11.26 14.37
CA GLU A 136 -18.08 -12.50 13.80
C GLU A 136 -17.58 -12.71 12.35
N GLN A 137 -17.62 -11.66 11.54
CA GLN A 137 -17.12 -11.70 10.14
C GLN A 137 -15.61 -12.00 10.09
N ALA A 138 -14.84 -11.38 10.98
CA ALA A 138 -13.39 -11.61 11.03
C ALA A 138 -13.02 -13.01 11.54
N LYS A 139 -13.76 -13.55 12.52
CA LYS A 139 -13.60 -14.93 13.00
C LYS A 139 -13.95 -15.96 11.93
N GLU A 140 -15.07 -15.79 11.22
CA GLU A 140 -15.48 -16.64 10.10
C GLU A 140 -14.43 -16.61 8.98
N ALA A 141 -13.97 -15.42 8.58
CA ALA A 141 -12.93 -15.29 7.57
C ALA A 141 -11.62 -15.97 7.97
N ARG A 142 -11.24 -15.90 9.25
CA ARG A 142 -10.05 -16.59 9.76
C ARG A 142 -10.22 -18.11 9.75
N GLU A 143 -11.38 -18.64 10.13
CA GLU A 143 -11.69 -20.05 10.05
C GLU A 143 -11.65 -20.55 8.61
N ASP A 144 -12.06 -19.72 7.64
CA ASP A 144 -11.95 -19.96 6.21
C ASP A 144 -10.51 -19.80 5.65
N GLY A 145 -9.53 -19.55 6.51
CA GLY A 145 -8.13 -19.46 6.16
C GLY A 145 -7.68 -18.11 5.58
N ALA A 146 -8.43 -17.04 5.79
CA ALA A 146 -8.03 -15.70 5.37
C ALA A 146 -6.93 -15.11 6.28
N LEU A 147 -6.02 -14.36 5.66
CA LEU A 147 -5.09 -13.46 6.36
C LEU A 147 -5.89 -12.30 6.97
N ILE A 148 -5.77 -12.09 8.27
CA ILE A 148 -6.47 -11.02 8.98
C ILE A 148 -5.62 -9.76 8.98
N VAL A 149 -6.13 -8.72 8.32
CA VAL A 149 -5.40 -7.47 8.09
C VAL A 149 -6.12 -6.30 8.76
N THR A 150 -5.37 -5.40 9.36
CA THR A 150 -5.87 -4.12 9.84
C THR A 150 -5.04 -2.97 9.27
N HIS A 151 -5.59 -1.77 9.34
CA HIS A 151 -4.96 -0.57 8.80
C HIS A 151 -4.91 0.54 9.84
N ILE A 152 -3.94 1.45 9.68
CA ILE A 152 -3.88 2.72 10.40
C ILE A 152 -3.64 3.86 9.43
N PRO A 153 -4.02 5.10 9.77
CA PRO A 153 -3.65 6.27 9.01
C PRO A 153 -2.13 6.41 8.90
N GLY A 154 -1.63 6.86 7.77
CA GLY A 154 -0.21 7.19 7.63
C GLY A 154 0.18 8.38 8.50
N GLY A 155 1.35 8.31 9.13
CA GLY A 155 1.83 9.39 10.00
C GLY A 155 2.22 10.66 9.24
N PHE A 156 2.52 10.54 7.95
CA PHE A 156 2.68 11.66 7.03
C PHE A 156 1.44 11.83 6.15
N ALA A 157 0.90 10.75 5.61
CA ALA A 157 -0.18 10.79 4.63
C ALA A 157 -1.47 11.41 5.19
N GLU A 158 -1.85 11.10 6.43
CA GLU A 158 -3.07 11.65 7.02
C GLU A 158 -2.96 13.15 7.32
N PRO A 159 -1.89 13.66 7.99
CA PRO A 159 -1.66 15.10 8.09
C PRO A 159 -1.61 15.81 6.74
N ARG A 160 -1.03 15.19 5.71
CA ARG A 160 -1.01 15.72 4.34
C ARG A 160 -2.41 15.92 3.76
N GLN A 161 -3.35 15.00 4.03
CA GLN A 161 -4.74 15.17 3.61
C GLN A 161 -5.40 16.40 4.24
N LEU A 162 -5.00 16.76 5.46
CA LEU A 162 -5.57 17.88 6.21
C LEU A 162 -4.88 19.21 5.94
N MET A 163 -3.57 19.22 5.65
CA MET A 163 -2.73 20.44 5.56
C MET A 163 -2.19 20.71 4.14
N GLY A 164 -2.10 19.68 3.29
CA GLY A 164 -1.47 19.74 1.98
C GLY A 164 0.05 19.51 2.01
N ASP A 165 0.61 19.20 0.84
CA ASP A 165 2.00 18.76 0.71
C ASP A 165 3.02 19.77 1.25
N ALA A 166 2.91 21.04 0.87
CA ALA A 166 3.86 22.06 1.26
C ALA A 166 3.78 22.38 2.75
N ALA A 167 2.56 22.52 3.28
CA ALA A 167 2.34 22.88 4.67
C ALA A 167 2.78 21.75 5.62
N VAL A 168 2.43 20.49 5.33
CA VAL A 168 2.83 19.37 6.18
C VAL A 168 4.35 19.21 6.24
N CYS A 169 5.07 19.38 5.12
CA CYS A 169 6.53 19.30 5.11
C CYS A 169 7.19 20.35 6.01
N THR A 170 6.65 21.56 6.07
CA THR A 170 7.18 22.63 6.93
C THR A 170 6.70 22.52 8.37
N ALA A 171 5.48 22.01 8.61
CA ALA A 171 4.89 21.89 9.95
C ALA A 171 5.72 21.05 10.92
N TYR A 172 6.41 20.02 10.46
CA TYR A 172 7.35 19.25 11.28
C TYR A 172 8.50 20.09 11.88
N TYR A 173 8.77 21.28 11.33
CA TYR A 173 9.81 22.18 11.79
C TYR A 173 9.25 23.45 12.44
N GLU A 174 8.17 23.99 11.88
CA GLU A 174 7.62 25.30 12.27
C GLU A 174 6.47 25.17 13.27
N GLN A 175 5.77 24.02 13.27
CA GLN A 175 4.62 23.72 14.13
C GLN A 175 4.74 22.34 14.79
N PRO A 176 5.88 22.00 15.47
CA PRO A 176 6.09 20.65 16.00
C PRO A 176 5.04 20.24 17.03
N GLU A 177 4.49 21.19 17.79
CA GLU A 177 3.45 20.92 18.78
C GLU A 177 2.14 20.48 18.13
N LEU A 178 1.77 21.06 16.96
CA LEU A 178 0.64 20.62 16.15
C LEU A 178 0.85 19.19 15.66
N MET A 179 2.02 18.89 15.09
CA MET A 179 2.33 17.57 14.56
C MET A 179 2.34 16.50 15.66
N HIS A 180 2.87 16.82 16.84
CA HIS A 180 2.80 15.91 18.00
C HIS A 180 1.36 15.67 18.44
N ASP A 181 0.52 16.69 18.53
CA ASP A 181 -0.87 16.53 18.97
C ASP A 181 -1.69 15.71 17.95
N MET A 182 -1.47 15.93 16.65
CA MET A 182 -2.11 15.14 15.59
C MET A 182 -1.74 13.66 15.69
N LEU A 183 -0.45 13.33 15.73
CA LEU A 183 0.04 11.95 15.75
C LEU A 183 -0.26 11.25 17.08
N GLU A 184 -0.19 11.96 18.20
CA GLU A 184 -0.58 11.42 19.50
C GLU A 184 -2.08 11.09 19.54
N THR A 185 -2.94 11.95 19.01
CA THR A 185 -4.39 11.73 18.95
C THR A 185 -4.72 10.51 18.07
N MET A 186 -4.13 10.42 16.87
CA MET A 186 -4.30 9.27 15.98
C MET A 186 -3.75 7.98 16.64
N GLY A 187 -2.57 8.06 17.25
CA GLY A 187 -1.92 6.93 17.89
C GLY A 187 -2.73 6.36 19.04
N ARG A 188 -3.24 7.20 19.95
CA ARG A 188 -4.11 6.75 21.05
C ARG A 188 -5.40 6.11 20.58
N THR A 189 -5.96 6.63 19.50
CA THR A 189 -7.21 6.08 18.94
C THR A 189 -6.95 4.74 18.26
N ALA A 190 -5.92 4.64 17.42
CA ALA A 190 -5.53 3.39 16.78
C ALA A 190 -5.17 2.32 17.82
N GLU A 191 -4.38 2.67 18.85
CA GLU A 191 -4.03 1.80 19.96
C GLU A 191 -5.29 1.22 20.64
N ARG A 192 -6.22 2.08 21.08
CA ARG A 192 -7.45 1.63 21.78
C ARG A 192 -8.34 0.76 20.88
N VAL A 193 -8.47 1.10 19.60
CA VAL A 193 -9.26 0.27 18.66
C VAL A 193 -8.61 -1.09 18.48
N LEU A 194 -7.30 -1.11 18.28
CA LEU A 194 -6.57 -2.35 17.97
C LEU A 194 -6.27 -3.20 19.20
N GLU A 195 -6.16 -2.61 20.40
CA GLU A 195 -6.21 -3.37 21.67
C GLU A 195 -7.48 -4.20 21.75
N ARG A 196 -8.65 -3.57 21.57
CA ARG A 196 -9.93 -4.27 21.62
C ARG A 196 -10.07 -5.32 20.51
N VAL A 197 -9.61 -5.03 19.28
CA VAL A 197 -9.58 -6.03 18.22
C VAL A 197 -8.72 -7.22 18.61
N SER A 198 -7.50 -6.97 19.05
CA SER A 198 -6.52 -8.02 19.33
C SER A 198 -6.78 -8.79 20.64
N GLU A 199 -7.67 -8.32 21.51
CA GLU A 199 -8.20 -9.10 22.63
C GLU A 199 -9.11 -10.25 22.20
N GLU A 200 -9.83 -10.08 21.11
CA GLU A 200 -10.83 -11.02 20.62
C GLU A 200 -10.37 -11.82 19.40
N LEU A 201 -9.43 -11.29 18.61
CA LEU A 201 -8.99 -11.84 17.34
C LEU A 201 -7.50 -11.56 17.13
N GLN A 202 -6.72 -12.59 16.81
CA GLN A 202 -5.34 -12.35 16.36
C GLN A 202 -5.34 -11.72 14.97
N VAL A 203 -4.77 -10.52 14.85
CA VAL A 203 -4.41 -9.87 13.59
C VAL A 203 -3.11 -10.45 13.08
N ASP A 204 -2.98 -10.67 11.77
CA ASP A 204 -1.76 -11.19 11.15
C ASP A 204 -0.86 -10.09 10.60
N GLN A 205 -1.48 -9.06 10.03
CA GLN A 205 -0.80 -7.97 9.35
C GLN A 205 -1.40 -6.61 9.71
N LEU A 206 -0.52 -5.67 10.09
CA LEU A 206 -0.81 -4.24 10.11
C LEU A 206 -0.36 -3.64 8.78
N SER A 207 -1.20 -2.83 8.16
CA SER A 207 -0.87 -2.10 6.92
C SER A 207 -1.03 -0.61 7.11
N VAL A 208 -0.17 0.16 6.47
CA VAL A 208 -0.23 1.62 6.44
C VAL A 208 0.09 2.11 5.03
N HIS A 209 -0.68 3.09 4.57
CA HIS A 209 -0.42 3.81 3.32
C HIS A 209 0.17 5.18 3.65
N GLU A 210 1.40 5.44 3.20
CA GLU A 210 2.16 6.62 3.60
C GLU A 210 2.38 7.66 2.50
N ASP A 211 2.77 7.25 1.30
CA ASP A 211 3.09 8.16 0.18
C ASP A 211 3.93 9.38 0.60
N LEU A 212 4.99 9.10 1.35
CA LEU A 212 5.83 10.16 1.92
C LEU A 212 7.06 10.51 1.08
N ALA A 213 7.21 9.91 -0.10
CA ALA A 213 8.38 10.12 -0.92
C ALA A 213 8.04 10.41 -2.39
N GLY A 214 8.94 11.14 -3.03
CA GLY A 214 8.96 11.32 -4.48
C GLY A 214 10.21 10.66 -5.09
N LYS A 215 10.42 10.89 -6.37
CA LYS A 215 11.57 10.34 -7.10
C LYS A 215 12.94 10.78 -6.50
N SER A 216 13.01 11.96 -5.93
CA SER A 216 14.24 12.52 -5.35
C SER A 216 14.48 12.17 -3.89
N GLY A 217 13.60 11.38 -3.29
CA GLY A 217 13.67 10.98 -1.89
C GLY A 217 12.45 11.38 -1.07
N PRO A 218 12.49 11.10 0.25
CA PRO A 218 11.37 11.37 1.13
C PRO A 218 11.13 12.86 1.38
N LEU A 219 9.88 13.22 1.59
CA LEU A 219 9.41 14.57 1.90
C LEU A 219 9.68 14.97 3.36
N VAL A 220 9.90 13.96 4.22
CA VAL A 220 10.32 14.12 5.62
C VAL A 220 11.60 13.33 5.84
N GLY A 221 12.54 13.90 6.60
CA GLY A 221 13.83 13.27 6.82
C GLY A 221 13.84 12.26 7.97
N PRO A 222 14.96 11.53 8.14
CA PRO A 222 15.12 10.53 9.20
C PRO A 222 14.86 11.07 10.61
N LYS A 223 15.22 12.34 10.87
CA LYS A 223 14.95 12.97 12.17
C LYS A 223 13.45 13.07 12.44
N GLN A 224 12.66 13.51 11.47
CA GLN A 224 11.22 13.66 11.59
C GLN A 224 10.53 12.29 11.73
N VAL A 225 11.00 11.28 11.01
CA VAL A 225 10.49 9.91 11.19
C VAL A 225 10.73 9.45 12.63
N ARG A 226 11.94 9.58 13.15
CA ARG A 226 12.27 9.17 14.53
C ARG A 226 11.54 9.95 15.62
N GLU A 227 11.31 11.23 15.41
CA GLU A 227 10.71 12.11 16.42
C GLU A 227 9.18 12.04 16.45
N PHE A 228 8.56 11.88 15.28
CA PHE A 228 7.11 12.02 15.14
C PHE A 228 6.44 10.71 14.72
N ILE A 229 6.79 10.15 13.55
CA ILE A 229 6.05 9.04 12.96
C ILE A 229 6.41 7.71 13.62
N GLY A 230 7.68 7.46 13.88
CA GLY A 230 8.17 6.23 14.49
C GLY A 230 7.52 5.90 15.83
N PRO A 231 7.42 6.84 16.78
CA PRO A 231 6.71 6.60 18.05
C PRO A 231 5.23 6.26 17.88
N TYR A 232 4.55 6.87 16.91
CA TYR A 232 3.17 6.53 16.55
C TYR A 232 3.07 5.09 16.04
N TYR A 233 3.95 4.67 15.14
CA TYR A 233 3.96 3.31 14.60
C TYR A 233 4.31 2.27 15.63
N ALA A 234 5.38 2.50 16.41
CA ALA A 234 5.83 1.57 17.44
C ALA A 234 4.72 1.31 18.48
N ARG A 235 4.02 2.36 18.95
CA ARG A 235 2.91 2.23 19.88
C ARG A 235 1.84 1.24 19.41
N VAL A 236 1.43 1.37 18.15
CA VAL A 236 0.37 0.53 17.58
C VAL A 236 0.89 -0.87 17.30
N TRP A 237 2.11 -0.97 16.76
CA TRP A 237 2.73 -2.24 16.45
C TRP A 237 2.97 -3.10 17.70
N ASP A 238 3.49 -2.51 18.77
CA ASP A 238 3.76 -3.21 20.03
C ASP A 238 2.50 -3.93 20.58
N VAL A 239 1.34 -3.30 20.46
CA VAL A 239 0.06 -3.93 20.83
C VAL A 239 -0.21 -5.18 19.99
N LEU A 240 -0.13 -5.06 18.69
CA LEU A 240 -0.46 -6.15 17.76
C LEU A 240 0.59 -7.27 17.78
N GLU A 241 1.88 -6.91 17.80
CA GLU A 241 2.99 -7.87 17.87
C GLU A 241 2.94 -8.71 19.15
N SER A 242 2.67 -8.06 20.30
CA SER A 242 2.50 -8.76 21.58
C SER A 242 1.35 -9.78 21.59
N ARG A 243 0.41 -9.66 20.65
CA ARG A 243 -0.76 -10.53 20.43
C ARG A 243 -0.61 -11.45 19.23
N GLY A 244 0.59 -11.50 18.61
CA GLY A 244 0.96 -12.45 17.57
C GLY A 244 0.83 -11.97 16.13
N ALA A 245 0.70 -10.66 15.88
CA ALA A 245 0.86 -10.09 14.54
C ALA A 245 2.29 -10.31 14.05
N GLN A 246 2.47 -10.55 12.74
CA GLN A 246 3.76 -10.98 12.20
C GLN A 246 4.28 -10.07 11.11
N ILE A 247 3.41 -9.27 10.46
CA ILE A 247 3.76 -8.40 9.35
C ILE A 247 3.30 -6.98 9.64
N PHE A 248 4.24 -6.03 9.63
CA PHE A 248 3.94 -4.62 9.54
C PHE A 248 4.36 -4.13 8.17
N GLN A 249 3.39 -3.78 7.33
CA GLN A 249 3.58 -3.42 5.93
C GLN A 249 3.31 -1.95 5.67
N GLN A 250 4.23 -1.30 4.97
CA GLN A 250 4.07 0.07 4.47
C GLN A 250 3.91 0.06 2.96
N ASP A 251 2.86 0.74 2.47
CA ASP A 251 2.67 1.13 1.08
C ASP A 251 3.12 2.59 0.93
N SER A 252 4.15 2.83 0.14
CA SER A 252 4.64 4.18 -0.13
C SER A 252 5.34 4.23 -1.48
N ASP A 253 4.83 5.08 -2.35
CA ASP A 253 5.46 5.42 -3.61
C ASP A 253 6.79 6.17 -3.39
N GLY A 254 7.61 6.23 -4.44
CA GLY A 254 8.85 7.01 -4.44
C GLY A 254 10.04 6.32 -3.79
N ASN A 255 11.09 7.10 -3.55
CA ASN A 255 12.33 6.62 -2.93
C ASN A 255 12.28 6.79 -1.41
N VAL A 256 11.89 5.73 -0.70
CA VAL A 256 11.81 5.70 0.76
C VAL A 256 13.09 5.18 1.42
N GLU A 257 14.09 4.72 0.66
CA GLU A 257 15.29 4.10 1.22
C GLU A 257 15.99 4.95 2.30
N PRO A 258 16.09 6.31 2.18
CA PRO A 258 16.77 7.14 3.18
C PRO A 258 16.12 7.12 4.58
N VAL A 259 14.84 6.70 4.69
CA VAL A 259 14.09 6.65 5.97
C VAL A 259 13.68 5.23 6.36
N LEU A 260 14.01 4.24 5.54
CA LEU A 260 13.58 2.86 5.75
C LEU A 260 14.14 2.25 7.04
N ASP A 261 15.39 2.55 7.40
CA ASP A 261 16.00 2.09 8.65
C ASP A 261 15.23 2.60 9.90
N ASP A 262 14.72 3.84 9.84
CA ASP A 262 13.95 4.44 10.94
C ASP A 262 12.54 3.84 11.06
N PHE A 263 11.91 3.52 9.93
CA PHE A 263 10.63 2.79 9.94
C PHE A 263 10.80 1.35 10.43
N MET A 264 11.87 0.67 10.01
CA MET A 264 12.18 -0.67 10.52
C MET A 264 12.46 -0.67 12.03
N ALA A 265 13.08 0.38 12.55
CA ALA A 265 13.26 0.57 13.99
C ALA A 265 11.92 0.77 14.74
N ALA A 266 10.87 1.20 14.06
CA ALA A 266 9.51 1.33 14.59
C ALA A 266 8.64 0.07 14.35
N GLY A 267 9.24 -1.03 13.86
CA GLY A 267 8.58 -2.32 13.67
C GLY A 267 8.25 -2.69 12.23
N LEU A 268 8.49 -1.80 11.26
CA LEU A 268 8.21 -2.11 9.85
C LEU A 268 9.00 -3.33 9.39
N SER A 269 8.32 -4.32 8.81
CA SER A 269 8.93 -5.56 8.31
C SER A 269 8.65 -5.84 6.83
N SER A 270 7.77 -5.05 6.20
CA SER A 270 7.42 -5.22 4.77
C SER A 270 7.19 -3.89 4.09
N SER A 271 7.63 -3.74 2.83
CA SER A 271 7.46 -2.52 2.02
C SER A 271 7.03 -2.84 0.60
N LEU A 272 6.17 -1.97 0.05
CA LEU A 272 5.72 -1.96 -1.34
C LEU A 272 5.51 -0.51 -1.80
N PRO A 273 5.45 -0.23 -3.12
CA PRO A 273 5.67 -1.14 -4.25
C PRO A 273 7.13 -1.18 -4.74
N LEU A 274 8.03 -0.39 -4.13
CA LEU A 274 9.47 -0.33 -4.42
C LEU A 274 9.77 0.07 -5.87
N GLU A 275 9.41 1.30 -6.23
CA GLU A 275 9.47 1.84 -7.59
C GLU A 275 10.90 1.96 -8.17
N PRO A 276 11.28 1.16 -9.21
CA PRO A 276 12.57 1.31 -9.88
C PRO A 276 12.76 2.69 -10.53
N ALA A 277 11.68 3.30 -11.03
CA ALA A 277 11.69 4.63 -11.63
C ALA A 277 12.07 5.74 -10.62
N ALA A 278 11.87 5.49 -9.33
CA ALA A 278 12.30 6.35 -8.23
C ALA A 278 13.67 5.96 -7.64
N GLY A 279 14.32 4.92 -8.18
CA GLY A 279 15.62 4.46 -7.73
C GLY A 279 15.57 3.37 -6.65
N MET A 280 14.40 2.81 -6.37
CA MET A 280 14.29 1.66 -5.47
C MET A 280 14.74 0.39 -6.20
N ASP A 281 15.75 -0.29 -5.67
CA ASP A 281 16.28 -1.52 -6.24
C ASP A 281 16.13 -2.69 -5.26
N ILE A 282 15.20 -3.61 -5.55
CA ILE A 282 14.90 -4.75 -4.68
C ILE A 282 16.10 -5.68 -4.46
N VAL A 283 17.02 -5.76 -5.44
CA VAL A 283 18.23 -6.58 -5.31
C VAL A 283 19.22 -5.97 -4.34
N GLU A 284 19.45 -4.66 -4.43
CA GLU A 284 20.33 -3.94 -3.50
C GLU A 284 19.69 -3.87 -2.10
N LEU A 285 18.38 -3.66 -2.00
CA LEU A 285 17.66 -3.72 -0.73
C LEU A 285 17.77 -5.11 -0.09
N ARG A 286 17.66 -6.20 -0.87
CA ARG A 286 17.83 -7.56 -0.35
C ARG A 286 19.25 -7.80 0.17
N LYS A 287 20.27 -7.30 -0.54
CA LYS A 287 21.67 -7.37 -0.06
C LYS A 287 21.88 -6.61 1.24
N LYS A 288 21.25 -5.43 1.36
CA LYS A 288 21.40 -4.55 2.53
C LYS A 288 20.64 -5.06 3.76
N TYR A 289 19.40 -5.49 3.58
CA TYR A 289 18.48 -5.81 4.68
C TYR A 289 18.33 -7.31 4.96
N GLY A 290 18.66 -8.18 4.00
CA GLY A 290 18.57 -9.64 4.16
C GLY A 290 17.13 -10.09 4.44
N ASP A 291 16.95 -10.82 5.52
CA ASP A 291 15.67 -11.35 6.01
C ASP A 291 14.92 -10.41 6.98
N ARG A 292 15.41 -9.20 7.16
CA ARG A 292 14.76 -8.19 8.00
C ARG A 292 13.66 -7.39 7.28
N LEU A 293 13.63 -7.43 5.93
CA LEU A 293 12.68 -6.69 5.11
C LEU A 293 12.05 -7.57 4.05
N ALA A 294 10.77 -7.85 4.19
CA ALA A 294 9.96 -8.41 3.12
C ALA A 294 9.59 -7.31 2.11
N MET A 295 9.43 -7.69 0.85
CA MET A 295 9.24 -6.78 -0.27
C MET A 295 8.15 -7.25 -1.20
N MET A 296 7.41 -6.32 -1.83
CA MET A 296 6.42 -6.63 -2.85
C MET A 296 6.55 -5.66 -4.03
N GLY A 297 6.39 -6.17 -5.26
CA GLY A 297 6.51 -5.37 -6.48
C GLY A 297 7.92 -5.37 -7.07
N GLY A 298 8.47 -4.20 -7.33
CA GLY A 298 9.87 -3.96 -7.70
C GLY A 298 10.28 -4.32 -9.13
N ILE A 299 9.37 -4.83 -9.99
CA ILE A 299 9.60 -4.98 -11.43
C ILE A 299 9.11 -3.73 -12.14
N ASP A 300 9.97 -3.08 -12.94
CA ASP A 300 9.68 -1.81 -13.61
C ASP A 300 8.50 -1.91 -14.58
N LYS A 301 7.38 -1.28 -14.23
CA LYS A 301 6.18 -1.17 -15.09
C LYS A 301 6.44 -0.57 -16.47
N HIS A 302 7.50 0.22 -16.62
CA HIS A 302 7.80 0.86 -17.90
C HIS A 302 8.52 -0.06 -18.87
N VAL A 303 9.21 -1.08 -18.39
CA VAL A 303 9.94 -2.04 -19.24
C VAL A 303 8.99 -2.89 -20.07
N ILE A 304 7.81 -3.25 -19.52
CA ILE A 304 6.87 -4.15 -20.21
C ILE A 304 6.25 -3.58 -21.49
N ARG A 305 6.45 -2.30 -21.79
CA ARG A 305 6.01 -1.67 -23.04
C ARG A 305 7.13 -1.32 -24.02
N ARG A 306 8.37 -1.77 -23.74
CA ARG A 306 9.54 -1.49 -24.59
C ARG A 306 9.83 -2.62 -25.59
N SER A 307 10.66 -3.58 -25.19
CA SER A 307 11.05 -4.73 -26.03
C SER A 307 11.14 -6.00 -25.21
N ARG A 308 11.13 -7.16 -25.91
CA ARG A 308 11.30 -8.47 -25.25
C ARG A 308 12.68 -8.60 -24.62
N GLU A 309 13.70 -8.01 -25.23
CA GLU A 309 15.08 -8.00 -24.76
C GLU A 309 15.18 -7.23 -23.42
N GLU A 310 14.58 -6.04 -23.34
CA GLU A 310 14.58 -5.25 -22.10
C GLU A 310 13.76 -5.92 -21.01
N ILE A 311 12.58 -6.49 -21.33
CA ILE A 311 11.78 -7.28 -20.38
C ILE A 311 12.60 -8.44 -19.83
N ARG A 312 13.30 -9.19 -20.70
CA ARG A 312 14.13 -10.31 -20.27
C ARG A 312 15.27 -9.86 -19.38
N ALA A 313 15.96 -8.79 -19.72
CA ALA A 313 17.07 -8.24 -18.93
C ALA A 313 16.62 -7.79 -17.52
N GLU A 314 15.47 -7.12 -17.43
CA GLU A 314 14.86 -6.75 -16.14
C GLU A 314 14.55 -7.97 -15.31
N LEU A 315 13.91 -8.98 -15.89
CA LEU A 315 13.56 -10.21 -15.19
C LEU A 315 14.81 -11.02 -14.76
N GLU A 316 15.83 -11.13 -15.62
CA GLU A 316 17.08 -11.80 -15.27
C GLU A 316 17.77 -11.15 -14.08
N TYR A 317 17.73 -9.82 -14.00
CA TYR A 317 18.28 -9.08 -12.87
C TYR A 317 17.45 -9.23 -11.60
N LYS A 318 16.14 -9.03 -11.70
CA LYS A 318 15.24 -9.02 -10.52
C LYS A 318 14.94 -10.43 -9.97
N LEU A 319 14.93 -11.46 -10.84
CA LEU A 319 14.62 -12.83 -10.47
C LEU A 319 15.86 -13.72 -10.30
N GLN A 320 17.03 -13.14 -10.01
CA GLN A 320 18.25 -13.91 -9.76
C GLN A 320 18.14 -14.81 -8.51
N PRO A 321 18.99 -15.83 -8.33
CA PRO A 321 18.88 -16.81 -7.23
C PRO A 321 18.76 -16.16 -5.84
N LEU A 322 19.54 -15.10 -5.56
CA LEU A 322 19.44 -14.34 -4.32
C LEU A 322 17.99 -13.93 -4.00
N MET A 323 17.21 -13.54 -5.00
CA MET A 323 15.85 -13.06 -4.82
C MET A 323 14.82 -14.18 -4.77
N ARG A 324 15.01 -15.23 -5.59
CA ARG A 324 14.07 -16.34 -5.69
C ARG A 324 14.11 -17.31 -4.51
N GLU A 325 15.28 -17.43 -3.87
CA GLU A 325 15.55 -18.46 -2.86
C GLU A 325 15.49 -17.92 -1.43
N SER A 326 15.40 -16.59 -1.27
CA SER A 326 15.46 -15.96 0.05
C SER A 326 14.13 -15.90 0.81
N GLY A 327 12.98 -16.09 0.15
CA GLY A 327 11.68 -15.77 0.76
C GLY A 327 11.44 -14.25 0.91
N GLY A 328 10.32 -13.88 1.48
CA GLY A 328 9.99 -12.48 1.75
C GLY A 328 9.99 -11.57 0.52
N MET A 329 9.71 -12.11 -0.68
CA MET A 329 9.65 -11.33 -1.92
C MET A 329 8.47 -11.76 -2.78
N VAL A 330 7.47 -10.90 -2.87
CA VAL A 330 6.33 -11.09 -3.77
C VAL A 330 6.61 -10.34 -5.07
N PHE A 331 6.94 -11.06 -6.13
CA PHE A 331 7.29 -10.47 -7.42
C PHE A 331 6.05 -9.98 -8.16
N GLY A 332 6.12 -8.78 -8.69
CA GLY A 332 5.08 -8.14 -9.49
C GLY A 332 5.56 -6.81 -10.03
N LEU A 333 4.75 -6.18 -10.88
CA LEU A 333 5.03 -4.82 -11.28
C LEU A 333 5.00 -3.87 -10.08
N ASP A 334 5.86 -2.87 -10.12
CA ASP A 334 5.93 -1.84 -9.07
C ASP A 334 4.67 -0.98 -8.98
N HIS A 335 3.86 -0.94 -10.05
CA HIS A 335 2.63 -0.17 -10.07
C HIS A 335 1.68 -0.66 -11.17
N ARG A 336 0.57 0.07 -11.42
CA ARG A 336 -0.42 -0.25 -12.47
C ARG A 336 0.23 -0.48 -13.82
N ILE A 337 -0.30 -1.44 -14.57
CA ILE A 337 0.08 -1.70 -15.96
C ILE A 337 -0.23 -0.43 -16.78
N PRO A 338 0.78 0.26 -17.34
CA PRO A 338 0.55 1.54 -18.01
C PRO A 338 -0.14 1.38 -19.37
N THR A 339 -0.93 2.40 -19.75
CA THR A 339 -1.47 2.52 -21.11
C THR A 339 -0.37 2.49 -22.16
N GLY A 340 -0.69 2.01 -23.36
CA GLY A 340 0.29 1.78 -24.41
C GLY A 340 1.14 0.52 -24.21
N THR A 341 0.82 -0.34 -23.24
CA THR A 341 1.44 -1.66 -23.09
C THR A 341 0.82 -2.63 -24.09
N PRO A 342 1.58 -3.13 -25.10
CA PRO A 342 1.06 -4.15 -26.01
C PRO A 342 0.72 -5.44 -25.28
N ILE A 343 -0.45 -6.03 -25.54
CA ILE A 343 -0.85 -7.30 -24.91
C ILE A 343 0.17 -8.42 -25.15
N GLU A 344 0.81 -8.44 -26.33
CA GLU A 344 1.84 -9.43 -26.66
C GLU A 344 3.10 -9.31 -25.81
N LEU A 345 3.48 -8.07 -25.42
CA LEU A 345 4.60 -7.87 -24.51
C LEU A 345 4.22 -8.21 -23.06
N TYR A 346 2.98 -7.94 -22.67
CA TYR A 346 2.49 -8.36 -21.35
C TYR A 346 2.42 -9.90 -21.24
N ARG A 347 1.91 -10.59 -22.26
CA ARG A 347 1.96 -12.06 -22.37
C ARG A 347 3.39 -12.60 -22.27
N TYR A 348 4.33 -11.94 -22.97
CA TYR A 348 5.73 -12.30 -22.93
C TYR A 348 6.33 -12.10 -21.54
N TYR A 349 6.06 -10.96 -20.89
CA TYR A 349 6.48 -10.66 -19.52
C TYR A 349 6.03 -11.76 -18.56
N VAL A 350 4.73 -12.03 -18.49
CA VAL A 350 4.18 -13.00 -17.56
C VAL A 350 4.75 -14.40 -17.81
N ARG A 351 4.77 -14.87 -19.04
CA ARG A 351 5.31 -16.19 -19.38
C ARG A 351 6.79 -16.31 -19.00
N THR A 352 7.60 -15.30 -19.35
CA THR A 352 9.05 -15.33 -19.07
C THR A 352 9.31 -15.26 -17.57
N ALA A 353 8.59 -14.43 -16.82
CA ALA A 353 8.70 -14.38 -15.37
C ALA A 353 8.35 -15.74 -14.73
N ARG A 354 7.26 -16.37 -15.15
CA ARG A 354 6.86 -17.69 -14.65
C ARG A 354 7.90 -18.78 -14.95
N GLU A 355 8.44 -18.80 -16.17
CA GLU A 355 9.54 -19.71 -16.54
C GLU A 355 10.77 -19.53 -15.64
N MET A 356 11.20 -18.29 -15.41
CA MET A 356 12.35 -17.98 -14.55
C MET A 356 12.12 -18.31 -13.08
N LEU A 357 10.88 -18.21 -12.62
CA LEU A 357 10.47 -18.56 -11.25
C LEU A 357 10.21 -20.06 -11.07
N GLY A 358 10.32 -20.87 -12.14
CA GLY A 358 10.02 -22.30 -12.09
C GLY A 358 8.52 -22.62 -11.97
N LEU A 359 7.66 -21.66 -12.35
CA LEU A 359 6.21 -21.82 -12.38
C LEU A 359 5.74 -22.29 -13.77
N ASP A 360 4.56 -22.91 -13.84
CA ASP A 360 3.96 -23.27 -15.13
C ASP A 360 3.79 -22.04 -16.02
N PRO A 361 4.41 -21.96 -17.22
CA PRO A 361 4.30 -20.82 -18.11
C PRO A 361 2.91 -20.70 -18.79
N ASN A 362 2.08 -21.75 -18.73
CA ASN A 362 0.73 -21.78 -19.28
C ASN A 362 -0.26 -22.20 -18.17
N PRO A 363 -0.46 -21.37 -17.16
CA PRO A 363 -1.30 -21.71 -16.02
C PRO A 363 -2.77 -21.86 -16.40
N GLU A 364 -3.50 -22.64 -15.63
CA GLU A 364 -4.95 -22.57 -15.65
C GLU A 364 -5.42 -21.18 -15.21
N PRO A 365 -6.55 -20.68 -15.76
CA PRO A 365 -7.14 -19.41 -15.31
C PRO A 365 -7.38 -19.40 -13.81
N GLY A 366 -7.08 -18.28 -13.18
CA GLY A 366 -7.13 -18.15 -11.75
C GLY A 366 -7.47 -16.72 -11.29
N TRP A 367 -6.88 -16.30 -10.21
CA TRP A 367 -7.07 -14.95 -9.69
C TRP A 367 -6.38 -13.89 -10.54
N GLY A 368 -7.03 -12.74 -10.73
CA GLY A 368 -6.50 -11.67 -11.58
C GLY A 368 -5.44 -10.81 -10.90
N ARG A 369 -5.63 -10.46 -9.64
CA ARG A 369 -4.66 -9.66 -8.90
C ARG A 369 -4.73 -9.95 -7.40
N MET A 370 -3.61 -9.68 -6.70
CA MET A 370 -3.56 -9.71 -5.25
C MET A 370 -4.08 -8.38 -4.69
N ALA A 371 -5.03 -8.46 -3.74
CA ALA A 371 -5.45 -7.29 -2.97
C ALA A 371 -4.44 -7.02 -1.83
N PHE A 372 -4.29 -5.74 -1.47
CA PHE A 372 -3.50 -5.34 -0.29
C PHE A 372 -4.33 -5.44 0.96
#